data_579fa35210ae7c6da9553baef1d336d8
#
_entry.id   579fa35210ae7c6da9553baef1d336d8
#
_cell.length_a   1.000
_cell.length_b   1.000
_cell.length_c   1.000
_cell.angle_alpha   90.00
_cell.angle_beta   90.00
_cell.angle_gamma   90.00
#
_symmetry.space_group_name_H-M   'P 1'
#
loop_
_entity.id
_entity.type
_entity.pdbx_description
1 polymer ?
#
loop_
_entity_poly.entity_id
_entity_poly.type
_entity_poly.pdbx_seq_one_letter_code
_entity_poly.pdbx_strand_id
1 'polypeptide(L)'
;MRSLRALARAILLFALVALVVPGATVHPTTLSLSQVESAKSVDFDDGVVWVLLLGSDAEDGSSLRQGNTDAIELLALDLDSGAASAIGIPRDFWVPLPQGVGFDRINQAYKEGGASLAAQAVEDLMDIAPNFVLATGFDGFRSMTETAGGVDVESSQSFFTDDVHVRVHRGINHFNADEALYFAATRSNLESDLRRAANTQALLLGFLRQMRQREDETGFMEQITSSAIGGLQTDLPPTDLYRLAQAITQVDPRKVTGCIITGRLATVGPENASVIFPNYTMAQRLGRDAAEDAELDPGCHG
;
A
#
# COMPACT_ATOMS: atom_id res chain seq x y z
N MET A 1 12.60 -5.24 31.61
CA MET A 1 13.42 -5.43 30.39
C MET A 1 12.67 -5.09 29.09
N ARG A 2 11.37 -5.39 28.95
CA ARG A 2 10.57 -5.01 27.75
C ARG A 2 10.47 -3.48 27.55
N SER A 3 10.24 -2.72 28.63
CA SER A 3 10.11 -1.25 28.58
C SER A 3 11.42 -0.52 28.20
N LEU A 4 12.59 -1.04 28.61
CA LEU A 4 13.89 -0.45 28.22
C LEU A 4 14.20 -0.67 26.73
N ARG A 5 13.80 -1.81 26.17
CA ARG A 5 13.98 -2.12 24.74
C ARG A 5 13.04 -1.27 23.88
N ALA A 6 11.79 -1.06 24.32
CA ALA A 6 10.85 -0.15 23.66
C ALA A 6 11.36 1.29 23.66
N LEU A 7 11.91 1.76 24.80
CA LEU A 7 12.49 3.09 24.90
C LEU A 7 13.75 3.25 24.01
N ALA A 8 14.61 2.23 23.94
CA ALA A 8 15.78 2.24 23.08
C ALA A 8 15.39 2.24 21.58
N ARG A 9 14.35 1.50 21.21
CA ARG A 9 13.78 1.51 19.85
C ARG A 9 13.16 2.88 19.50
N ALA A 10 12.45 3.49 20.45
CA ALA A 10 11.89 4.83 20.29
C ALA A 10 12.97 5.90 20.10
N ILE A 11 14.05 5.83 20.88
CA ILE A 11 15.18 6.76 20.78
C ILE A 11 15.94 6.57 19.45
N LEU A 12 16.10 5.33 18.99
CA LEU A 12 16.76 5.02 17.71
C LEU A 12 15.94 5.52 16.52
N LEU A 13 14.62 5.29 16.53
CA LEU A 13 13.69 5.84 15.52
C LEU A 13 13.69 7.38 15.54
N PHE A 14 13.70 7.99 16.71
CA PHE A 14 13.79 9.46 16.84
C PHE A 14 15.13 10.00 16.35
N ALA A 15 16.25 9.32 16.64
CA ALA A 15 17.56 9.71 16.14
C ALA A 15 17.68 9.55 14.61
N LEU A 16 17.03 8.53 14.02
CA LEU A 16 16.95 8.35 12.56
C LEU A 16 16.12 9.43 11.89
N VAL A 17 14.99 9.80 12.47
CA VAL A 17 14.14 10.91 11.97
C VAL A 17 14.84 12.27 12.10
N ALA A 18 15.68 12.48 13.13
CA ALA A 18 16.47 13.71 13.30
C ALA A 18 17.66 13.82 12.34
N LEU A 19 18.06 12.71 11.68
CA LEU A 19 19.14 12.67 10.68
C LEU A 19 18.72 13.01 9.26
N VAL A 20 17.43 13.32 9.02
CA VAL A 20 16.96 13.87 7.74
C VAL A 20 17.45 15.31 7.64
N VAL A 21 18.69 15.50 7.17
CA VAL A 21 19.30 16.80 6.94
C VAL A 21 18.68 17.40 5.67
N PRO A 22 18.07 18.58 5.75
CA PRO A 22 17.67 19.30 4.54
C PRO A 22 18.92 19.76 3.82
N GLY A 23 19.28 19.20 2.69
CA GLY A 23 20.37 19.72 1.85
C GLY A 23 21.27 18.75 1.15
N ALA A 24 21.00 17.46 1.13
CA ALA A 24 21.81 16.51 0.39
C ALA A 24 21.20 16.21 -0.97
N THR A 25 22.04 16.29 -2.01
CA THR A 25 21.91 15.78 -3.38
C THR A 25 20.61 15.02 -3.69
N VAL A 26 19.91 15.48 -4.72
CA VAL A 26 18.69 14.85 -5.27
C VAL A 26 18.97 13.38 -5.60
N HIS A 27 18.72 12.49 -4.65
CA HIS A 27 18.57 11.08 -4.96
C HIS A 27 17.17 10.87 -5.54
N PRO A 28 17.00 10.00 -6.54
CA PRO A 28 15.66 9.68 -7.05
C PRO A 28 14.79 9.21 -5.89
N THR A 29 13.62 9.81 -5.77
CA THR A 29 12.65 9.46 -4.72
C THR A 29 12.13 8.06 -5.00
N THR A 30 12.45 7.11 -4.14
CA THR A 30 12.00 5.72 -4.26
C THR A 30 10.76 5.43 -3.43
N LEU A 31 10.49 6.29 -2.45
CA LEU A 31 9.36 6.20 -1.54
C LEU A 31 8.87 7.62 -1.18
N SER A 32 7.58 7.88 -1.32
CA SER A 32 6.95 9.15 -0.95
C SER A 32 5.83 8.90 0.06
N LEU A 33 5.86 9.56 1.20
CA LEU A 33 4.80 9.54 2.21
C LEU A 33 4.28 10.97 2.40
N SER A 34 3.06 11.21 1.98
CA SER A 34 2.41 12.52 2.01
C SER A 34 1.22 12.53 2.95
N GLN A 35 1.10 13.61 3.71
CA GLN A 35 -0.07 13.92 4.51
C GLN A 35 -1.13 14.57 3.63
N VAL A 36 -2.40 14.18 3.78
CA VAL A 36 -3.51 14.80 3.06
C VAL A 36 -4.40 15.59 4.02
N GLU A 37 -5.40 16.31 3.51
CA GLU A 37 -6.21 17.23 4.29
C GLU A 37 -6.84 16.58 5.54
N SER A 38 -7.34 15.35 5.41
CA SER A 38 -7.94 14.57 6.50
C SER A 38 -6.97 14.16 7.60
N ALA A 39 -5.66 14.16 7.34
CA ALA A 39 -4.65 13.84 8.36
C ALA A 39 -4.60 14.85 9.51
N LYS A 40 -5.08 16.07 9.29
CA LYS A 40 -5.17 17.10 10.34
C LYS A 40 -6.14 16.73 11.48
N SER A 41 -7.04 15.79 11.24
CA SER A 41 -8.04 15.29 12.20
C SER A 41 -7.70 13.92 12.78
N VAL A 42 -6.55 13.34 12.42
CA VAL A 42 -6.14 12.01 12.92
C VAL A 42 -5.86 12.10 14.41
N ASP A 43 -6.57 11.28 15.16
CA ASP A 43 -6.22 10.97 16.55
C ASP A 43 -5.39 9.69 16.56
N PHE A 44 -4.11 9.80 16.89
CA PHE A 44 -3.23 8.64 17.01
C PHE A 44 -3.38 7.91 18.36
N ASP A 45 -4.18 8.44 19.25
CA ASP A 45 -4.43 7.83 20.57
C ASP A 45 -5.74 7.00 20.55
N ASP A 46 -6.58 7.13 19.50
CA ASP A 46 -7.85 6.41 19.36
C ASP A 46 -8.29 6.36 17.88
N GLY A 47 -9.04 5.31 17.51
CA GLY A 47 -9.72 5.18 16.23
C GLY A 47 -8.92 4.57 15.09
N VAL A 48 -9.44 4.73 13.88
CA VAL A 48 -8.91 4.11 12.66
C VAL A 48 -8.11 5.12 11.84
N VAL A 49 -6.85 4.78 11.53
CA VAL A 49 -5.97 5.53 10.63
C VAL A 49 -6.00 4.93 9.23
N TRP A 50 -6.17 5.79 8.23
CA TRP A 50 -6.29 5.40 6.84
C TRP A 50 -5.04 5.72 6.04
N VAL A 51 -4.44 4.72 5.41
CA VAL A 51 -3.25 4.86 4.57
C VAL A 51 -3.52 4.34 3.17
N LEU A 52 -3.44 5.22 2.17
CA LEU A 52 -3.51 4.83 0.76
C LEU A 52 -2.12 4.44 0.27
N LEU A 53 -1.94 3.17 -0.08
CA LEU A 53 -0.71 2.65 -0.67
C LEU A 53 -0.79 2.68 -2.20
N LEU A 54 0.24 3.23 -2.84
CA LEU A 54 0.35 3.36 -4.28
C LEU A 54 1.67 2.78 -4.79
N GLY A 55 1.59 1.84 -5.73
CA GLY A 55 2.74 1.32 -6.49
C GLY A 55 2.81 1.97 -7.87
N SER A 56 3.81 2.81 -8.11
CA SER A 56 4.04 3.48 -9.41
C SER A 56 4.88 2.63 -10.35
N ASP A 57 4.50 2.58 -11.62
CA ASP A 57 5.26 1.96 -12.71
C ASP A 57 6.26 2.94 -13.37
N ALA A 58 6.57 4.05 -12.71
CA ALA A 58 7.58 5.00 -13.16
C ALA A 58 8.95 4.31 -13.34
N GLU A 59 9.67 4.69 -14.40
CA GLU A 59 11.02 4.17 -14.66
C GLU A 59 11.96 4.48 -13.49
N ASP A 60 12.90 3.56 -13.25
CA ASP A 60 13.90 3.69 -12.20
C ASP A 60 14.67 5.01 -12.35
N GLY A 61 14.81 5.75 -11.24
CA GLY A 61 15.45 7.06 -11.22
C GLY A 61 14.59 8.23 -11.69
N SER A 62 13.35 8.00 -12.11
CA SER A 62 12.40 9.06 -12.44
C SER A 62 11.49 9.43 -11.25
N SER A 63 10.74 10.52 -11.39
CA SER A 63 9.72 10.88 -10.39
C SER A 63 8.59 9.85 -10.41
N LEU A 64 8.12 9.43 -9.23
CA LEU A 64 6.98 8.51 -9.08
C LEU A 64 5.72 8.99 -9.82
N ARG A 65 5.57 10.31 -10.02
CA ARG A 65 4.46 10.92 -10.76
C ARG A 65 4.58 10.82 -12.28
N GLN A 66 5.68 10.28 -12.83
CA GLN A 66 5.82 10.06 -14.27
C GLN A 66 5.19 8.73 -14.71
N GLY A 67 4.96 7.82 -13.76
CA GLY A 67 4.26 6.56 -13.98
C GLY A 67 2.77 6.62 -13.60
N ASN A 68 2.07 5.55 -13.94
CA ASN A 68 0.72 5.27 -13.45
C ASN A 68 0.80 4.49 -12.13
N THR A 69 -0.26 4.46 -11.34
CA THR A 69 -0.30 3.62 -10.15
C THR A 69 -0.91 2.25 -10.48
N ASP A 70 -0.05 1.25 -10.53
CA ASP A 70 -0.42 -0.12 -10.91
C ASP A 70 -0.90 -0.97 -9.72
N ALA A 71 -0.56 -0.57 -8.50
CA ALA A 71 -1.06 -1.11 -7.25
C ALA A 71 -1.74 0.02 -6.46
N ILE A 72 -2.95 -0.21 -6.00
CA ILE A 72 -3.73 0.75 -5.21
C ILE A 72 -4.43 -0.02 -4.10
N GLU A 73 -4.02 0.21 -2.85
CA GLU A 73 -4.57 -0.43 -1.66
C GLU A 73 -4.92 0.62 -0.61
N LEU A 74 -6.13 0.59 -0.08
CA LEU A 74 -6.50 1.40 1.07
C LEU A 74 -6.41 0.56 2.33
N LEU A 75 -5.55 0.97 3.26
CA LEU A 75 -5.39 0.33 4.57
C LEU A 75 -6.19 1.08 5.62
N ALA A 76 -6.93 0.34 6.45
CA ALA A 76 -7.44 0.79 7.73
C ALA A 76 -6.61 0.15 8.84
N LEU A 77 -6.16 0.93 9.81
CA LEU A 77 -5.36 0.49 10.95
C LEU A 77 -6.08 0.92 12.23
N ASP A 78 -6.57 -0.01 13.02
CA ASP A 78 -7.09 0.27 14.36
C ASP A 78 -5.94 0.27 15.36
N LEU A 79 -5.72 1.42 15.97
CA LEU A 79 -4.60 1.68 16.86
C LEU A 79 -4.77 1.02 18.23
N ASP A 80 -6.01 0.74 18.63
CA ASP A 80 -6.33 0.14 19.94
C ASP A 80 -6.23 -1.37 19.91
N SER A 81 -6.86 -1.99 18.92
CA SER A 81 -6.97 -3.45 18.82
C SER A 81 -5.81 -4.10 18.08
N GLY A 82 -5.08 -3.33 17.27
CA GLY A 82 -4.09 -3.84 16.32
C GLY A 82 -4.72 -4.57 15.14
N ALA A 83 -6.01 -4.44 14.91
CA ALA A 83 -6.66 -4.94 13.71
C ALA A 83 -6.31 -4.07 12.50
N ALA A 84 -6.34 -4.67 11.32
CA ALA A 84 -6.15 -3.93 10.08
C ALA A 84 -6.91 -4.56 8.93
N SER A 85 -7.33 -3.74 7.99
CA SER A 85 -7.86 -4.22 6.72
C SER A 85 -7.16 -3.61 5.53
N ALA A 86 -7.06 -4.39 4.45
CA ALA A 86 -6.53 -3.97 3.17
C ALA A 86 -7.62 -4.08 2.10
N ILE A 87 -7.98 -2.96 1.49
CA ILE A 87 -9.01 -2.90 0.46
C ILE A 87 -8.35 -2.59 -0.88
N GLY A 88 -8.28 -3.61 -1.75
CA GLY A 88 -7.70 -3.51 -3.08
C GLY A 88 -8.61 -2.77 -4.06
N ILE A 89 -8.05 -1.79 -4.75
CA ILE A 89 -8.75 -0.95 -5.73
C ILE A 89 -8.18 -1.27 -7.12
N PRO A 90 -8.94 -1.91 -8.02
CA PRO A 90 -8.50 -2.17 -9.38
C PRO A 90 -8.12 -0.89 -10.12
N ARG A 91 -6.90 -0.84 -10.66
CA ARG A 91 -6.31 0.35 -11.30
C ARG A 91 -7.10 0.88 -12.48
N ASP A 92 -7.81 0.00 -13.19
CA ASP A 92 -8.59 0.33 -14.39
C ASP A 92 -10.04 0.78 -14.07
N PHE A 93 -10.34 1.08 -12.80
CA PHE A 93 -11.62 1.67 -12.44
C PHE A 93 -11.82 3.01 -13.13
N TRP A 94 -12.91 3.11 -13.92
CA TRP A 94 -13.33 4.31 -14.63
C TRP A 94 -14.16 5.18 -13.71
N VAL A 95 -13.56 6.25 -13.23
CA VAL A 95 -14.14 7.13 -12.21
C VAL A 95 -14.03 8.60 -12.62
N PRO A 96 -14.88 9.48 -12.09
CA PRO A 96 -14.66 10.91 -12.20
C PRO A 96 -13.45 11.27 -11.35
N LEU A 97 -12.39 11.80 -11.98
CA LEU A 97 -11.25 12.35 -11.25
C LEU A 97 -11.57 13.78 -10.83
N PRO A 98 -11.38 14.14 -9.53
CA PRO A 98 -11.67 15.46 -9.00
C PRO A 98 -10.87 16.59 -9.67
N GLN A 99 -11.05 17.83 -9.20
CA GLN A 99 -10.32 19.01 -9.63
C GLN A 99 -10.42 19.34 -11.14
N GLY A 100 -11.47 18.86 -11.80
CA GLY A 100 -11.73 19.19 -13.22
C GLY A 100 -10.96 18.35 -14.23
N VAL A 101 -10.30 17.28 -13.81
CA VAL A 101 -9.59 16.34 -14.70
C VAL A 101 -10.59 15.62 -15.61
N GLY A 102 -11.78 15.26 -15.09
CA GLY A 102 -12.80 14.53 -15.84
C GLY A 102 -12.79 13.03 -15.56
N PHE A 103 -13.40 12.24 -16.44
CA PHE A 103 -13.43 10.78 -16.30
C PHE A 103 -12.14 10.15 -16.82
N ASP A 104 -11.49 9.33 -16.00
CA ASP A 104 -10.35 8.51 -16.40
C ASP A 104 -10.23 7.27 -15.51
N ARG A 105 -9.24 6.41 -15.78
CA ARG A 105 -8.88 5.33 -14.88
C ARG A 105 -8.31 5.91 -13.58
N ILE A 106 -8.68 5.31 -12.45
CA ILE A 106 -8.25 5.79 -11.13
C ILE A 106 -6.71 5.83 -10.98
N ASN A 107 -5.97 4.98 -11.71
CA ASN A 107 -4.52 4.94 -11.70
C ASN A 107 -3.84 6.20 -12.29
N GLN A 108 -4.60 7.07 -12.97
CA GLN A 108 -4.08 8.36 -13.46
C GLN A 108 -4.07 9.43 -12.36
N ALA A 109 -4.86 9.25 -11.30
CA ALA A 109 -5.04 10.29 -10.28
C ALA A 109 -3.72 10.77 -9.65
N TYR A 110 -2.80 9.84 -9.29
CA TYR A 110 -1.52 10.22 -8.72
C TYR A 110 -0.61 10.95 -9.71
N LYS A 111 -0.61 10.54 -10.97
CA LYS A 111 0.14 11.18 -12.05
C LYS A 111 -0.34 12.62 -12.28
N GLU A 112 -1.64 12.82 -12.37
CA GLU A 112 -2.26 14.11 -12.68
C GLU A 112 -2.18 15.10 -11.51
N GLY A 113 -2.47 14.67 -10.28
CA GLY A 113 -2.59 15.57 -9.12
C GLY A 113 -1.83 15.13 -7.87
N GLY A 114 -0.98 14.09 -7.95
CA GLY A 114 -0.20 13.59 -6.82
C GLY A 114 -1.07 12.98 -5.71
N ALA A 115 -0.54 13.01 -4.48
CA ALA A 115 -1.19 12.40 -3.32
C ALA A 115 -2.60 12.95 -3.07
N SER A 116 -2.79 14.26 -3.21
CA SER A 116 -4.09 14.92 -2.96
C SER A 116 -5.17 14.43 -3.92
N LEU A 117 -4.89 14.36 -5.23
CA LEU A 117 -5.88 13.92 -6.21
C LEU A 117 -6.18 12.42 -6.07
N ALA A 118 -5.14 11.61 -5.80
CA ALA A 118 -5.32 10.18 -5.57
C ALA A 118 -6.19 9.93 -4.32
N ALA A 119 -5.95 10.64 -3.22
CA ALA A 119 -6.76 10.53 -2.01
C ALA A 119 -8.21 10.94 -2.25
N GLN A 120 -8.46 12.07 -2.94
CA GLN A 120 -9.81 12.51 -3.27
C GLN A 120 -10.55 11.53 -4.19
N ALA A 121 -9.86 10.93 -5.17
CA ALA A 121 -10.48 9.92 -6.05
C ALA A 121 -10.89 8.66 -5.27
N VAL A 122 -10.14 8.27 -4.24
CA VAL A 122 -10.48 7.15 -3.36
C VAL A 122 -11.61 7.56 -2.41
N GLU A 123 -11.60 8.79 -1.87
CA GLU A 123 -12.69 9.33 -1.05
C GLU A 123 -14.01 9.34 -1.82
N ASP A 124 -14.03 9.82 -3.06
CA ASP A 124 -15.22 9.83 -3.91
C ASP A 124 -15.73 8.41 -4.21
N LEU A 125 -14.83 7.42 -4.28
CA LEU A 125 -15.18 6.02 -4.53
C LEU A 125 -15.77 5.34 -3.29
N MET A 126 -15.18 5.57 -2.11
CA MET A 126 -15.40 4.76 -0.91
C MET A 126 -16.13 5.48 0.20
N ASP A 127 -16.32 6.80 0.10
CA ASP A 127 -16.82 7.67 1.18
C ASP A 127 -15.91 7.66 2.43
N ILE A 128 -14.62 7.42 2.21
CA ILE A 128 -13.57 7.41 3.24
C ILE A 128 -12.39 8.25 2.75
N ALA A 129 -12.02 9.27 3.51
CA ALA A 129 -10.87 10.10 3.23
C ALA A 129 -9.58 9.45 3.79
N PRO A 130 -8.62 9.05 2.94
CA PRO A 130 -7.31 8.61 3.42
C PRO A 130 -6.61 9.71 4.22
N ASN A 131 -5.91 9.36 5.29
CA ASN A 131 -5.13 10.30 6.08
C ASN A 131 -3.72 10.50 5.47
N PHE A 132 -3.13 9.42 5.01
CA PHE A 132 -1.79 9.40 4.43
C PHE A 132 -1.79 8.70 3.08
N VAL A 133 -0.89 9.15 2.19
CA VAL A 133 -0.63 8.50 0.91
C VAL A 133 0.83 8.09 0.88
N LEU A 134 1.08 6.79 0.83
CA LEU A 134 2.39 6.19 0.67
C LEU A 134 2.55 5.69 -0.76
N ALA A 135 3.45 6.29 -1.53
CA ALA A 135 3.75 5.88 -2.89
C ALA A 135 5.18 5.34 -3.01
N THR A 136 5.35 4.24 -3.73
CA THR A 136 6.66 3.64 -4.03
C THR A 136 6.77 3.27 -5.49
N GLY A 137 7.99 3.27 -6.02
CA GLY A 137 8.32 2.70 -7.33
C GLY A 137 8.95 1.31 -7.20
N PHE A 138 9.37 0.75 -8.32
CA PHE A 138 10.00 -0.57 -8.38
C PHE A 138 11.28 -0.65 -7.55
N ASP A 139 12.15 0.38 -7.62
CA ASP A 139 13.39 0.44 -6.84
C ASP A 139 13.15 0.44 -5.34
N GLY A 140 12.17 1.22 -4.87
CA GLY A 140 11.81 1.26 -3.46
C GLY A 140 11.27 -0.09 -2.99
N PHE A 141 10.40 -0.71 -3.78
CA PHE A 141 9.86 -2.04 -3.49
C PHE A 141 10.96 -3.11 -3.46
N ARG A 142 11.87 -3.12 -4.46
CA ARG A 142 13.03 -4.04 -4.48
C ARG A 142 13.90 -3.87 -3.25
N SER A 143 14.29 -2.63 -2.94
CA SER A 143 15.15 -2.33 -1.79
C SER A 143 14.54 -2.82 -0.46
N MET A 144 13.24 -2.59 -0.24
CA MET A 144 12.54 -3.08 0.94
C MET A 144 12.50 -4.61 0.98
N THR A 145 12.18 -5.25 -0.16
CA THR A 145 12.11 -6.71 -0.26
C THR A 145 13.47 -7.39 -0.04
N GLU A 146 14.53 -6.85 -0.63
CA GLU A 146 15.91 -7.34 -0.43
C GLU A 146 16.34 -7.20 1.03
N THR A 147 16.05 -6.05 1.66
CA THR A 147 16.37 -5.80 3.07
C THR A 147 15.62 -6.75 3.99
N ALA A 148 14.38 -7.09 3.64
CA ALA A 148 13.59 -8.09 4.35
C ALA A 148 14.11 -9.52 4.15
N GLY A 149 15.00 -9.75 3.17
CA GLY A 149 15.49 -11.08 2.80
C GLY A 149 14.51 -11.86 1.94
N GLY A 150 13.69 -11.17 1.13
CA GLY A 150 12.59 -11.74 0.37
C GLY A 150 11.26 -11.60 1.08
N VAL A 151 10.19 -12.18 0.53
CA VAL A 151 8.84 -12.19 1.12
C VAL A 151 8.16 -13.54 0.97
N ASP A 152 7.53 -13.99 2.04
CA ASP A 152 6.72 -15.22 2.04
C ASP A 152 5.28 -14.90 1.68
N VAL A 153 4.81 -15.45 0.56
CA VAL A 153 3.48 -15.19 0.00
C VAL A 153 2.66 -16.46 -0.07
N GLU A 154 1.47 -16.42 0.46
CA GLU A 154 0.52 -17.53 0.33
C GLU A 154 -0.31 -17.38 -0.95
N SER A 155 -0.27 -18.41 -1.81
CA SER A 155 -1.08 -18.48 -3.02
C SER A 155 -2.12 -19.61 -2.93
N SER A 156 -3.37 -19.31 -3.29
CA SER A 156 -4.44 -20.31 -3.34
C SER A 156 -4.34 -21.25 -4.55
N GLN A 157 -3.52 -20.90 -5.55
CA GLN A 157 -3.40 -21.60 -6.82
C GLN A 157 -1.95 -21.75 -7.26
N SER A 158 -1.70 -22.71 -8.16
CA SER A 158 -0.42 -22.82 -8.86
C SER A 158 -0.55 -22.28 -10.27
N PHE A 159 0.38 -21.40 -10.68
CA PHE A 159 0.43 -20.81 -12.01
C PHE A 159 1.86 -20.36 -12.36
N PHE A 160 2.08 -19.96 -13.61
CA PHE A 160 3.29 -19.23 -14.00
C PHE A 160 2.98 -17.74 -14.15
N THR A 161 3.93 -16.89 -13.80
CA THR A 161 3.84 -15.46 -14.15
C THR A 161 3.81 -15.28 -15.67
N ASP A 162 3.26 -14.17 -16.16
CA ASP A 162 2.97 -13.97 -17.58
C ASP A 162 4.19 -14.16 -18.49
N ASP A 163 5.37 -13.74 -18.03
CA ASP A 163 6.63 -13.90 -18.75
C ASP A 163 7.33 -15.23 -18.43
N VAL A 164 6.65 -16.16 -17.76
CA VAL A 164 7.17 -17.49 -17.35
C VAL A 164 8.43 -17.41 -16.49
N HIS A 165 8.68 -16.25 -15.86
CA HIS A 165 9.86 -16.06 -15.00
C HIS A 165 9.76 -16.78 -13.67
N VAL A 166 8.54 -16.84 -13.09
CA VAL A 166 8.31 -17.43 -11.77
C VAL A 166 7.22 -18.47 -11.82
N ARG A 167 7.49 -19.63 -11.23
CA ARG A 167 6.47 -20.65 -10.97
C ARG A 167 5.93 -20.47 -9.56
N VAL A 168 4.68 -20.03 -9.48
CA VAL A 168 3.94 -19.94 -8.22
C VAL A 168 3.33 -21.29 -7.89
N HIS A 169 3.51 -21.75 -6.65
CA HIS A 169 2.90 -22.97 -6.13
C HIS A 169 1.74 -22.64 -5.21
N ARG A 170 0.75 -23.50 -5.15
CA ARG A 170 -0.28 -23.41 -4.11
C ARG A 170 0.36 -23.58 -2.73
N GLY A 171 0.02 -22.70 -1.79
CA GLY A 171 0.62 -22.59 -0.47
C GLY A 171 1.66 -21.48 -0.41
N ILE A 172 2.60 -21.60 0.52
CA ILE A 172 3.61 -20.57 0.75
C ILE A 172 4.72 -20.64 -0.29
N ASN A 173 5.04 -19.48 -0.87
CA ASN A 173 6.15 -19.26 -1.80
C ASN A 173 7.07 -18.22 -1.18
N HIS A 174 8.38 -18.46 -1.22
CA HIS A 174 9.36 -17.45 -0.87
C HIS A 174 9.86 -16.77 -2.14
N PHE A 175 9.64 -15.46 -2.27
CA PHE A 175 10.04 -14.68 -3.43
C PHE A 175 11.17 -13.70 -3.07
N ASN A 176 12.20 -13.64 -3.91
CA ASN A 176 13.13 -12.52 -3.91
C ASN A 176 12.45 -11.25 -4.49
N ALA A 177 13.16 -10.13 -4.53
CA ALA A 177 12.58 -8.85 -4.94
C ALA A 177 12.02 -8.85 -6.38
N ASP A 178 12.74 -9.45 -7.33
CA ASP A 178 12.28 -9.53 -8.73
C ASP A 178 11.12 -10.51 -8.88
N GLU A 179 11.18 -11.67 -8.23
CA GLU A 179 10.08 -12.65 -8.24
C GLU A 179 8.80 -12.07 -7.64
N ALA A 180 8.92 -11.28 -6.57
CA ALA A 180 7.79 -10.57 -5.96
C ALA A 180 7.17 -9.54 -6.93
N LEU A 181 7.99 -8.81 -7.69
CA LEU A 181 7.50 -7.89 -8.73
C LEU A 181 6.81 -8.65 -9.87
N TYR A 182 7.38 -9.75 -10.36
CA TYR A 182 6.72 -10.57 -11.39
C TYR A 182 5.40 -11.14 -10.89
N PHE A 183 5.34 -11.59 -9.63
CA PHE A 183 4.11 -12.05 -9.01
C PHE A 183 3.06 -10.93 -8.94
N ALA A 184 3.44 -9.73 -8.47
CA ALA A 184 2.55 -8.57 -8.41
C ALA A 184 2.01 -8.18 -9.79
N ALA A 185 2.87 -8.18 -10.82
CA ALA A 185 2.53 -7.72 -12.17
C ALA A 185 1.70 -8.74 -12.99
N THR A 186 1.59 -9.99 -12.52
CA THR A 186 0.96 -11.08 -13.30
C THR A 186 -0.51 -10.83 -13.58
N ARG A 187 -0.88 -11.00 -14.85
CA ARG A 187 -2.22 -10.78 -15.40
C ARG A 187 -2.86 -12.05 -15.96
N SER A 188 -2.29 -13.23 -15.77
CA SER A 188 -2.69 -14.46 -16.45
C SER A 188 -4.19 -14.75 -16.36
N ASN A 189 -4.94 -14.34 -17.35
CA ASN A 189 -6.31 -14.60 -17.86
C ASN A 189 -7.34 -13.45 -17.69
N LEU A 190 -8.62 -13.70 -18.06
CA LEU A 190 -9.72 -12.71 -18.20
C LEU A 190 -10.13 -11.91 -16.95
N GLU A 191 -9.60 -12.26 -15.78
CA GLU A 191 -9.81 -11.55 -14.51
C GLU A 191 -8.53 -10.80 -14.07
N SER A 192 -7.77 -10.31 -15.03
CA SER A 192 -6.37 -9.90 -14.86
C SER A 192 -6.11 -8.83 -13.79
N ASP A 193 -6.98 -7.84 -13.68
CA ASP A 193 -6.77 -6.73 -12.75
C ASP A 193 -7.21 -7.07 -11.33
N LEU A 194 -8.27 -7.87 -11.17
CA LEU A 194 -8.66 -8.40 -9.86
C LEU A 194 -7.59 -9.33 -9.30
N ARG A 195 -6.99 -10.18 -10.17
CA ARG A 195 -5.90 -11.06 -9.76
C ARG A 195 -4.66 -10.27 -9.34
N ARG A 196 -4.33 -9.21 -10.08
CA ARG A 196 -3.20 -8.36 -9.73
C ARG A 196 -3.39 -7.66 -8.38
N ALA A 197 -4.57 -7.11 -8.12
CA ALA A 197 -4.90 -6.56 -6.80
C ALA A 197 -4.79 -7.64 -5.71
N ALA A 198 -5.27 -8.86 -5.96
CA ALA A 198 -5.13 -9.98 -5.02
C ALA A 198 -3.65 -10.36 -4.77
N ASN A 199 -2.82 -10.36 -5.81
CA ASN A 199 -1.39 -10.64 -5.67
C ASN A 199 -0.68 -9.54 -4.86
N THR A 200 -0.99 -8.27 -5.12
CA THR A 200 -0.45 -7.13 -4.35
C THR A 200 -0.85 -7.23 -2.88
N GLN A 201 -2.11 -7.53 -2.60
CA GLN A 201 -2.61 -7.75 -1.24
C GLN A 201 -1.91 -8.94 -0.55
N ALA A 202 -1.70 -10.06 -1.27
CA ALA A 202 -0.99 -11.21 -0.72
C ALA A 202 0.47 -10.90 -0.37
N LEU A 203 1.16 -10.05 -1.17
CA LEU A 203 2.49 -9.53 -0.86
C LEU A 203 2.49 -8.67 0.40
N LEU A 204 1.54 -7.74 0.50
CA LEU A 204 1.41 -6.88 1.68
C LEU A 204 1.23 -7.71 2.96
N LEU A 205 0.31 -8.69 2.93
CA LEU A 205 0.09 -9.61 4.05
C LEU A 205 1.34 -10.43 4.37
N GLY A 206 2.08 -10.86 3.35
CA GLY A 206 3.36 -11.56 3.51
C GLY A 206 4.38 -10.70 4.25
N PHE A 207 4.56 -9.45 3.85
CA PHE A 207 5.44 -8.49 4.53
C PHE A 207 5.04 -8.26 5.99
N LEU A 208 3.77 -8.00 6.26
CA LEU A 208 3.27 -7.79 7.63
C LEU A 208 3.55 -8.98 8.53
N ARG A 209 3.28 -10.21 8.06
CA ARG A 209 3.58 -11.46 8.78
C ARG A 209 5.08 -11.59 9.06
N GLN A 210 5.92 -11.33 8.08
CA GLN A 210 7.37 -11.45 8.20
C GLN A 210 7.93 -10.41 9.15
N MET A 211 7.48 -9.15 9.08
CA MET A 211 7.87 -8.10 10.02
C MET A 211 7.51 -8.50 11.46
N ARG A 212 6.32 -9.03 11.68
CA ARG A 212 5.87 -9.48 13.00
C ARG A 212 6.66 -10.67 13.53
N GLN A 213 6.95 -11.66 12.67
CA GLN A 213 7.72 -12.83 13.05
C GLN A 213 9.16 -12.51 13.45
N ARG A 214 9.74 -11.47 12.81
CA ARG A 214 11.15 -11.10 12.99
C ARG A 214 11.35 -9.84 13.83
N GLU A 215 10.29 -9.31 14.46
CA GLU A 215 10.37 -8.07 15.25
C GLU A 215 11.38 -8.15 16.41
N ASP A 216 11.61 -9.36 16.97
CA ASP A 216 12.57 -9.60 18.04
C ASP A 216 14.00 -9.89 17.53
N GLU A 217 14.21 -10.03 16.21
CA GLU A 217 15.55 -10.21 15.65
C GLU A 217 16.35 -8.92 15.76
N THR A 218 17.54 -9.03 16.37
CA THR A 218 18.41 -7.87 16.56
C THR A 218 18.84 -7.28 15.22
N GLY A 219 18.52 -6.01 14.98
CA GLY A 219 18.92 -5.26 13.80
C GLY A 219 17.97 -5.39 12.61
N PHE A 220 16.99 -6.30 12.62
CA PHE A 220 16.07 -6.49 11.50
C PHE A 220 15.19 -5.25 11.29
N MET A 221 14.51 -4.79 12.32
CA MET A 221 13.62 -3.62 12.23
C MET A 221 14.41 -2.34 11.91
N GLU A 222 15.63 -2.22 12.43
CA GLU A 222 16.54 -1.10 12.13
C GLU A 222 16.95 -1.10 10.65
N GLN A 223 17.24 -2.26 10.06
CA GLN A 223 17.61 -2.39 8.65
C GLN A 223 16.42 -2.05 7.74
N ILE A 224 15.22 -2.60 8.01
CA ILE A 224 13.99 -2.28 7.26
C ILE A 224 13.71 -0.77 7.31
N THR A 225 13.75 -0.19 8.53
CA THR A 225 13.48 1.24 8.72
C THR A 225 14.51 2.10 8.00
N SER A 226 15.80 1.74 8.08
CA SER A 226 16.87 2.46 7.39
C SER A 226 16.72 2.40 5.86
N SER A 227 16.36 1.23 5.33
CA SER A 227 16.10 1.06 3.90
C SER A 227 14.91 1.90 3.44
N ALA A 228 13.82 1.91 4.20
CA ALA A 228 12.65 2.73 3.89
C ALA A 228 12.95 4.24 3.94
N ILE A 229 13.69 4.69 4.96
CA ILE A 229 14.03 6.12 5.13
C ILE A 229 15.06 6.59 4.10
N GLY A 230 15.97 5.74 3.64
CA GLY A 230 17.03 6.12 2.70
C GLY A 230 16.51 6.70 1.37
N GLY A 231 15.30 6.33 0.97
CA GLY A 231 14.63 6.86 -0.23
C GLY A 231 13.35 7.63 0.07
N LEU A 232 13.03 7.88 1.34
CA LEU A 232 11.77 8.50 1.75
C LEU A 232 11.79 10.02 1.56
N GLN A 233 10.82 10.52 0.80
CA GLN A 233 10.43 11.92 0.80
C GLN A 233 9.11 12.07 1.54
N THR A 234 9.06 12.93 2.55
CA THR A 234 7.84 13.12 3.35
C THR A 234 7.65 14.57 3.77
N ASP A 235 6.39 14.98 3.88
CA ASP A 235 5.94 16.25 4.45
C ASP A 235 5.37 16.08 5.87
N LEU A 236 5.36 14.84 6.39
CA LEU A 236 4.89 14.58 7.74
C LEU A 236 5.82 15.20 8.80
N PRO A 237 5.23 15.81 9.83
CA PRO A 237 5.98 16.13 11.03
C PRO A 237 6.65 14.88 11.63
N PRO A 238 7.86 14.98 12.19
CA PRO A 238 8.55 13.84 12.79
C PRO A 238 7.74 13.07 13.83
N THR A 239 6.90 13.78 14.59
CA THR A 239 5.99 13.17 15.58
C THR A 239 4.95 12.28 14.95
N ASP A 240 4.35 12.70 13.84
CA ASP A 240 3.29 11.95 13.16
C ASP A 240 3.87 10.77 12.40
N LEU A 241 5.05 10.96 11.79
CA LEU A 241 5.79 9.85 11.18
C LEU A 241 6.13 8.75 12.20
N TYR A 242 6.57 9.16 13.41
CA TYR A 242 6.84 8.22 14.50
C TYR A 242 5.56 7.49 14.94
N ARG A 243 4.44 8.20 15.12
CA ARG A 243 3.16 7.62 15.54
C ARG A 243 2.63 6.65 14.49
N LEU A 244 2.70 7.01 13.20
CA LEU A 244 2.30 6.13 12.11
C LEU A 244 3.17 4.86 12.06
N ALA A 245 4.48 4.99 12.20
CA ALA A 245 5.38 3.84 12.27
C ALA A 245 5.05 2.95 13.48
N GLN A 246 4.73 3.55 14.62
CA GLN A 246 4.30 2.82 15.82
C GLN A 246 2.99 2.05 15.60
N ALA A 247 2.01 2.69 14.96
CA ALA A 247 0.74 2.07 14.59
C ALA A 247 0.93 0.83 13.71
N ILE A 248 1.75 0.94 12.66
CA ILE A 248 2.05 -0.18 11.76
C ILE A 248 2.70 -1.35 12.51
N THR A 249 3.59 -1.08 13.47
CA THR A 249 4.23 -2.15 14.25
C THR A 249 3.32 -2.83 15.27
N GLN A 250 2.17 -2.23 15.59
CA GLN A 250 1.17 -2.83 16.49
C GLN A 250 0.19 -3.75 15.78
N VAL A 251 0.13 -3.72 14.45
CA VAL A 251 -0.76 -4.59 13.67
C VAL A 251 -0.48 -6.06 13.99
N ASP A 252 -1.53 -6.79 14.39
CA ASP A 252 -1.49 -8.24 14.57
C ASP A 252 -1.84 -8.91 13.23
N PRO A 253 -0.88 -9.59 12.56
CA PRO A 253 -1.13 -10.23 11.26
C PRO A 253 -2.28 -11.24 11.25
N ARG A 254 -2.70 -11.74 12.43
CA ARG A 254 -3.85 -12.66 12.57
C ARG A 254 -5.18 -11.94 12.51
N LYS A 255 -5.18 -10.62 12.70
CA LYS A 255 -6.36 -9.75 12.64
C LYS A 255 -6.41 -8.93 11.34
N VAL A 256 -5.53 -9.24 10.38
CA VAL A 256 -5.56 -8.56 9.08
C VAL A 256 -6.55 -9.24 8.16
N THR A 257 -7.53 -8.46 7.71
CA THR A 257 -8.52 -8.88 6.72
C THR A 257 -8.24 -8.21 5.38
N GLY A 258 -8.71 -8.81 4.29
CA GLY A 258 -8.48 -8.26 2.96
C GLY A 258 -9.67 -8.44 2.03
N CYS A 259 -9.91 -7.44 1.18
CA CYS A 259 -10.97 -7.44 0.19
C CYS A 259 -10.57 -6.68 -1.06
N ILE A 260 -11.07 -7.10 -2.22
CA ILE A 260 -10.89 -6.38 -3.48
C ILE A 260 -12.24 -5.91 -3.97
N ILE A 261 -12.35 -4.60 -4.29
CA ILE A 261 -13.58 -4.04 -4.84
C ILE A 261 -13.80 -4.62 -6.23
N THR A 262 -14.97 -5.21 -6.45
CA THR A 262 -15.36 -5.74 -7.76
C THR A 262 -15.97 -4.66 -8.65
N GLY A 263 -16.09 -4.96 -9.94
CA GLY A 263 -16.71 -4.06 -10.90
C GLY A 263 -17.13 -4.77 -12.19
N ARG A 264 -17.73 -4.03 -13.10
CA ARG A 264 -18.20 -4.54 -14.39
C ARG A 264 -17.25 -4.10 -15.50
N LEU A 265 -16.69 -5.06 -16.24
CA LEU A 265 -15.90 -4.79 -17.44
C LEU A 265 -16.71 -4.04 -18.49
N ALA A 266 -16.10 -3.05 -19.11
CA ALA A 266 -16.67 -2.24 -20.16
C ALA A 266 -15.60 -1.68 -21.09
N THR A 267 -16.03 -1.04 -22.17
CA THR A 267 -15.15 -0.27 -23.05
C THR A 267 -15.64 1.16 -23.14
N VAL A 268 -14.74 2.10 -23.24
CA VAL A 268 -15.03 3.54 -23.34
C VAL A 268 -14.24 4.20 -24.46
N GLY A 269 -14.81 5.30 -24.97
CA GLY A 269 -14.17 6.11 -26.00
C GLY A 269 -14.15 5.46 -27.40
N PRO A 270 -13.67 6.20 -28.40
CA PRO A 270 -13.65 5.76 -29.80
C PRO A 270 -12.66 4.62 -30.07
N GLU A 271 -11.64 4.45 -29.20
CA GLU A 271 -10.61 3.41 -29.29
C GLU A 271 -11.01 2.12 -28.57
N ASN A 272 -12.23 2.07 -28.00
CA ASN A 272 -12.71 0.94 -27.20
C ASN A 272 -11.74 0.56 -26.05
N ALA A 273 -11.24 1.54 -25.32
CA ALA A 273 -10.36 1.31 -24.19
C ALA A 273 -11.07 0.45 -23.13
N SER A 274 -10.44 -0.65 -22.73
CA SER A 274 -10.96 -1.55 -21.68
C SER A 274 -10.88 -0.86 -20.33
N VAL A 275 -11.99 -0.85 -19.58
CA VAL A 275 -12.11 -0.26 -18.24
C VAL A 275 -13.00 -1.11 -17.37
N ILE A 276 -13.01 -0.81 -16.06
CA ILE A 276 -13.91 -1.43 -15.10
C ILE A 276 -14.79 -0.33 -14.48
N PHE A 277 -16.10 -0.46 -14.59
CA PHE A 277 -17.01 0.38 -13.80
C PHE A 277 -17.11 -0.18 -12.38
N PRO A 278 -16.69 0.60 -11.35
CA PRO A 278 -16.65 0.10 -9.97
C PRO A 278 -18.02 -0.20 -9.39
N ASN A 279 -18.07 -1.16 -8.49
CA ASN A 279 -19.24 -1.40 -7.65
C ASN A 279 -19.20 -0.44 -6.44
N TYR A 280 -19.73 0.77 -6.63
CA TYR A 280 -19.75 1.81 -5.58
C TYR A 280 -20.44 1.35 -4.28
N THR A 281 -21.52 0.56 -4.39
CA THR A 281 -22.23 0.04 -3.21
C THR A 281 -21.33 -0.85 -2.37
N MET A 282 -20.54 -1.72 -3.02
CA MET A 282 -19.54 -2.56 -2.35
C MET A 282 -18.42 -1.70 -1.77
N ALA A 283 -17.87 -0.77 -2.54
CA ALA A 283 -16.77 0.10 -2.11
C ALA A 283 -17.13 0.87 -0.83
N GLN A 284 -18.27 1.54 -0.82
CA GLN A 284 -18.74 2.30 0.33
C GLN A 284 -19.14 1.42 1.52
N ARG A 285 -19.63 0.19 1.29
CA ARG A 285 -19.88 -0.75 2.37
C ARG A 285 -18.58 -1.16 3.05
N LEU A 286 -17.56 -1.54 2.26
CA LEU A 286 -16.25 -1.92 2.80
C LEU A 286 -15.59 -0.76 3.58
N GLY A 287 -15.74 0.47 3.08
CA GLY A 287 -15.28 1.65 3.81
C GLY A 287 -15.94 1.81 5.17
N ARG A 288 -17.28 1.66 5.24
CA ARG A 288 -18.01 1.75 6.51
C ARG A 288 -17.66 0.61 7.47
N ASP A 289 -17.59 -0.65 6.99
CA ASP A 289 -17.23 -1.79 7.82
C ASP A 289 -15.86 -1.56 8.48
N ALA A 290 -14.85 -1.22 7.69
CA ALA A 290 -13.50 -0.98 8.20
C ALA A 290 -13.35 0.30 9.04
N ALA A 291 -14.28 1.26 8.94
CA ALA A 291 -14.26 2.47 9.76
C ALA A 291 -14.65 2.23 11.22
N GLU A 292 -15.29 1.11 11.53
CA GLU A 292 -15.73 0.78 12.90
C GLU A 292 -14.57 0.24 13.74
N ASP A 293 -13.78 -0.70 13.20
CA ASP A 293 -12.75 -1.45 13.95
C ASP A 293 -11.59 -1.97 13.08
N ALA A 294 -11.44 -1.44 11.87
CA ALA A 294 -10.50 -1.89 10.84
C ALA A 294 -10.64 -3.38 10.45
N GLU A 295 -11.76 -4.03 10.75
CA GLU A 295 -12.07 -5.38 10.29
C GLU A 295 -13.06 -5.34 9.12
N LEU A 296 -13.08 -6.36 8.30
CA LEU A 296 -14.05 -6.52 7.22
C LEU A 296 -14.94 -7.72 7.54
N ASP A 297 -16.24 -7.57 7.39
CA ASP A 297 -17.20 -8.64 7.58
C ASP A 297 -16.85 -9.88 6.73
N PRO A 298 -17.02 -11.11 7.26
CA PRO A 298 -16.82 -12.35 6.51
C PRO A 298 -17.79 -12.41 5.33
N GLY A 299 -17.36 -12.16 4.16
CA GLY A 299 -18.21 -12.14 2.95
C GLY A 299 -17.61 -11.33 1.82
N CYS A 300 -16.39 -10.87 1.98
CA CYS A 300 -15.59 -10.36 0.88
C CYS A 300 -15.12 -11.51 -0.02
N HIS A 301 -16.06 -12.22 -0.59
CA HIS A 301 -15.82 -13.20 -1.62
C HIS A 301 -16.46 -12.65 -2.88
N GLY A 302 -15.60 -12.03 -3.72
CA GLY A 302 -15.96 -11.73 -5.09
C GLY A 302 -16.05 -13.00 -5.91
#